data_321be1bb3a10b73a2afeff23d7eda3c9
#
_entry.id   321be1bb3a10b73a2afeff23d7eda3c9
#
_cell.length_a   1.000
_cell.length_b   1.000
_cell.length_c   1.000
_cell.angle_alpha   90.00
_cell.angle_beta   90.00
_cell.angle_gamma   90.00
#
_symmetry.space_group_name_H-M   'P 1'
#
loop_
_entity.id
_entity.type
_entity.pdbx_description
1 polymer ?
#
loop_
_entity_poly.entity_id
_entity_poly.type
_entity_poly.pdbx_seq_one_letter_code
_entity_poly.pdbx_strand_id
1 'polypeptide(L)'
;SFTIRKGTDMYNFTDAPNRKNQGCTKWDKADLLYGGQNLLPMWIADMDFEVAPPIVSAIEKRVQNKVFGYDFLTDEYFEAVKGWMKKRHHYEIEKEWITFTPGIVTALHMAVNAVTQPGDEVLITSPVYGPFFGATTDEGRTLVDVPLIEEDGYYTMDFEGMEKAVTPKTKAMLLCSPHNPGGRVWTREELEKLDAFCQKHNIFVIADEIHNDLILTDREHIMYGNVSEHAKMNSIICTAPSKTFNLAGIQGSNILIANEEVRKVFQAQVAKAHASANDFAGPATIAAYNESEAWLDELLEVLKSNSQYFVDFIHEHCPELKVRMNEATYLMWLDCRGLGMTEEELGKWFAEKVGIAANAGSWFGKTGTNFRRLNMACPRSFVEDACQRIEKAVKELRK
;
A
#
# COMPACT_ATOMS: atom_id res chain seq x y z
N SER A 1 -1.79 -24.70 -20.03
CA SER A 1 -2.35 -25.51 -18.94
C SER A 1 -1.48 -25.36 -17.71
N PHE A 2 -1.88 -24.45 -16.81
CA PHE A 2 -1.23 -24.33 -15.51
C PHE A 2 -1.69 -25.48 -14.62
N THR A 3 -0.80 -26.42 -14.41
CA THR A 3 -1.00 -27.51 -13.45
C THR A 3 -0.96 -26.90 -12.07
N ILE A 4 -2.12 -26.80 -11.41
CA ILE A 4 -2.21 -26.57 -9.98
C ILE A 4 -1.37 -27.68 -9.32
N ARG A 5 -0.28 -27.33 -8.65
CA ARG A 5 0.46 -28.29 -7.83
C ARG A 5 -0.46 -28.76 -6.71
N LYS A 6 -1.05 -29.94 -6.88
CA LYS A 6 -1.67 -30.70 -5.80
C LYS A 6 -0.53 -31.21 -4.92
N GLY A 7 -0.44 -30.69 -3.72
CA GLY A 7 0.40 -31.23 -2.68
C GLY A 7 1.21 -30.16 -1.98
N THR A 8 0.76 -29.81 -0.76
CA THR A 8 1.38 -29.00 0.30
C THR A 8 0.97 -27.53 0.38
N ASP A 9 -0.26 -27.19 0.10
CA ASP A 9 -0.79 -25.88 0.55
C ASP A 9 -0.96 -25.97 2.07
N MET A 10 -0.01 -25.37 2.81
CA MET A 10 0.00 -25.40 4.28
C MET A 10 -1.08 -24.48 4.86
N TYR A 11 -1.56 -23.51 4.08
CA TYR A 11 -2.51 -22.48 4.50
C TYR A 11 -3.71 -22.41 3.56
N ASN A 12 -4.84 -21.92 4.06
CA ASN A 12 -6.06 -21.78 3.28
C ASN A 12 -6.12 -20.43 2.57
N PHE A 13 -5.88 -20.42 1.26
CA PHE A 13 -6.10 -19.28 0.36
C PHE A 13 -7.20 -19.54 -0.66
N THR A 14 -8.03 -20.57 -0.46
CA THR A 14 -9.11 -20.97 -1.37
C THR A 14 -10.48 -20.53 -0.89
N ASP A 15 -10.68 -20.39 0.41
CA ASP A 15 -11.95 -20.01 1.02
C ASP A 15 -11.84 -18.63 1.67
N ALA A 16 -12.83 -17.78 1.40
CA ALA A 16 -12.92 -16.48 2.08
C ALA A 16 -13.65 -16.63 3.41
N PRO A 17 -13.13 -16.03 4.49
CA PRO A 17 -13.92 -15.92 5.71
C PRO A 17 -15.15 -15.05 5.47
N ASN A 18 -16.28 -15.39 6.12
CA ASN A 18 -17.48 -14.56 6.04
C ASN A 18 -17.26 -13.26 6.83
N ARG A 19 -17.30 -12.14 6.13
CA ARG A 19 -17.11 -10.81 6.72
C ARG A 19 -18.35 -9.92 6.64
N LYS A 20 -19.45 -10.41 6.04
CA LYS A 20 -20.71 -9.66 5.92
C LYS A 20 -21.39 -9.53 7.29
N ASN A 21 -21.99 -8.37 7.54
CA ASN A 21 -22.76 -8.06 8.73
C ASN A 21 -21.97 -8.20 10.04
N GLN A 22 -20.66 -7.94 9.97
CA GLN A 22 -19.74 -8.00 11.11
C GLN A 22 -19.07 -6.65 11.39
N GLY A 23 -19.55 -5.56 10.79
CA GLY A 23 -18.93 -4.24 10.89
C GLY A 23 -17.72 -4.09 9.97
N CYS A 24 -17.56 -4.96 9.00
CA CYS A 24 -16.48 -4.90 8.03
C CYS A 24 -16.74 -3.79 7.00
N THR A 25 -15.90 -2.75 7.00
CA THR A 25 -16.05 -1.62 6.07
C THR A 25 -16.08 -2.07 4.62
N LYS A 26 -15.18 -2.95 4.23
CA LYS A 26 -15.06 -3.43 2.85
C LYS A 26 -16.35 -4.08 2.34
N TRP A 27 -16.96 -4.93 3.16
CA TRP A 27 -18.17 -5.69 2.78
C TRP A 27 -19.46 -4.93 3.10
N ASP A 28 -19.55 -4.35 4.29
CA ASP A 28 -20.81 -3.79 4.79
C ASP A 28 -21.08 -2.36 4.29
N LYS A 29 -20.06 -1.68 3.76
CA LYS A 29 -20.18 -0.32 3.22
C LYS A 29 -20.09 -0.25 1.69
N ALA A 30 -19.81 -1.34 1.00
CA ALA A 30 -19.61 -1.34 -0.45
C ALA A 30 -20.81 -0.79 -1.21
N ASP A 31 -22.00 -1.34 -0.98
CA ASP A 31 -23.22 -0.92 -1.67
C ASP A 31 -23.57 0.55 -1.39
N LEU A 32 -23.43 0.98 -0.14
CA LEU A 32 -23.70 2.37 0.26
C LEU A 32 -22.75 3.36 -0.41
N LEU A 33 -21.45 3.05 -0.41
CA LEU A 33 -20.42 3.98 -0.89
C LEU A 33 -20.31 4.03 -2.42
N TYR A 34 -20.62 2.93 -3.10
CA TYR A 34 -20.52 2.82 -4.55
C TYR A 34 -21.86 2.86 -5.28
N GLY A 35 -22.99 2.89 -4.55
CA GLY A 35 -24.31 3.08 -5.15
C GLY A 35 -24.86 1.87 -5.90
N GLY A 36 -24.47 0.66 -5.51
CA GLY A 36 -24.94 -0.58 -6.12
C GLY A 36 -25.70 -1.48 -5.15
N GLN A 37 -25.93 -2.71 -5.58
CA GLN A 37 -26.57 -3.76 -4.78
C GLN A 37 -25.77 -5.06 -4.91
N ASN A 38 -25.46 -5.68 -3.78
CA ASN A 38 -24.69 -6.93 -3.72
C ASN A 38 -23.38 -6.86 -4.50
N LEU A 39 -22.69 -5.74 -4.39
CA LEU A 39 -21.42 -5.52 -5.07
C LEU A 39 -20.35 -6.50 -4.57
N LEU A 40 -19.54 -7.01 -5.48
CA LEU A 40 -18.30 -7.71 -5.13
C LEU A 40 -17.27 -6.69 -4.68
N PRO A 41 -16.85 -6.71 -3.39
CA PRO A 41 -15.93 -5.67 -2.91
C PRO A 41 -14.48 -6.00 -3.30
N MET A 42 -13.90 -5.15 -4.14
CA MET A 42 -12.50 -5.22 -4.54
C MET A 42 -11.81 -3.85 -4.40
N TRP A 43 -12.27 -3.03 -3.46
CA TRP A 43 -11.83 -1.63 -3.31
C TRP A 43 -10.80 -1.42 -2.20
N ILE A 44 -11.17 -1.61 -0.97
CA ILE A 44 -10.28 -1.35 0.17
C ILE A 44 -9.12 -2.36 0.23
N ALA A 45 -7.95 -1.88 0.59
CA ALA A 45 -6.73 -2.67 0.58
C ALA A 45 -6.54 -3.47 1.88
N ASP A 46 -7.42 -4.43 2.10
CA ASP A 46 -7.22 -5.54 3.02
C ASP A 46 -7.50 -6.85 2.29
N MET A 47 -7.18 -7.97 2.90
CA MET A 47 -7.30 -9.28 2.26
C MET A 47 -8.54 -10.03 2.72
N ASP A 48 -9.17 -10.77 1.81
CA ASP A 48 -10.21 -11.74 2.13
C ASP A 48 -9.61 -13.13 2.38
N PHE A 49 -8.58 -13.17 3.23
CA PHE A 49 -7.91 -14.37 3.73
C PHE A 49 -7.78 -14.29 5.24
N GLU A 50 -7.81 -15.44 5.88
CA GLU A 50 -7.43 -15.55 7.29
C GLU A 50 -5.94 -15.21 7.44
N VAL A 51 -5.59 -14.54 8.55
CA VAL A 51 -4.19 -14.25 8.86
C VAL A 51 -3.43 -15.52 9.22
N ALA A 52 -2.10 -15.44 9.22
CA ALA A 52 -1.24 -16.57 9.57
C ALA A 52 -1.58 -17.11 10.96
N PRO A 53 -1.66 -18.46 11.14
CA PRO A 53 -2.02 -19.07 12.42
C PRO A 53 -1.19 -18.61 13.61
N PRO A 54 0.14 -18.38 13.53
CA PRO A 54 0.91 -17.88 14.67
C PRO A 54 0.44 -16.51 15.17
N ILE A 55 -0.08 -15.66 14.28
CA ILE A 55 -0.62 -14.35 14.65
C ILE A 55 -1.89 -14.50 15.49
N VAL A 56 -2.81 -15.36 15.04
CA VAL A 56 -4.05 -15.67 15.79
C VAL A 56 -3.70 -16.20 17.18
N SER A 57 -2.78 -17.17 17.25
CA SER A 57 -2.34 -17.77 18.52
C SER A 57 -1.75 -16.74 19.48
N ALA A 58 -0.96 -15.79 18.97
CA ALA A 58 -0.37 -14.73 19.78
C ALA A 58 -1.45 -13.79 20.36
N ILE A 59 -2.45 -13.44 19.56
CA ILE A 59 -3.57 -12.60 20.01
C ILE A 59 -4.43 -13.35 21.05
N GLU A 60 -4.76 -14.61 20.80
CA GLU A 60 -5.50 -15.45 21.74
C GLU A 60 -4.78 -15.58 23.09
N LYS A 61 -3.47 -15.81 23.06
CA LYS A 61 -2.63 -15.85 24.27
C LYS A 61 -2.70 -14.55 25.05
N ARG A 62 -2.67 -13.41 24.37
CA ARG A 62 -2.78 -12.10 25.03
C ARG A 62 -4.17 -11.91 25.65
N VAL A 63 -5.24 -12.34 24.96
CA VAL A 63 -6.61 -12.28 25.45
C VAL A 63 -6.78 -13.09 26.74
N GLN A 64 -6.10 -14.23 26.87
CA GLN A 64 -6.17 -15.09 28.05
C GLN A 64 -5.69 -14.43 29.35
N ASN A 65 -4.91 -13.35 29.25
CA ASN A 65 -4.55 -12.53 30.41
C ASN A 65 -5.77 -11.86 31.06
N LYS A 66 -6.83 -11.58 30.28
CA LYS A 66 -8.11 -11.00 30.74
C LYS A 66 -7.98 -9.60 31.36
N VAL A 67 -6.83 -8.95 31.23
CA VAL A 67 -6.59 -7.58 31.65
C VAL A 67 -6.09 -6.78 30.45
N PHE A 68 -6.80 -5.71 30.10
CA PHE A 68 -6.51 -4.84 28.97
C PHE A 68 -6.07 -3.46 29.48
N GLY A 69 -4.92 -3.48 30.13
CA GLY A 69 -4.33 -2.29 30.74
C GLY A 69 -3.31 -1.60 29.81
N TYR A 70 -2.29 -1.02 30.41
CA TYR A 70 -1.23 -0.33 29.68
C TYR A 70 -0.06 -1.28 29.42
N ASP A 71 0.07 -1.74 28.16
CA ASP A 71 1.22 -2.49 27.71
C ASP A 71 2.25 -1.56 27.07
N PHE A 72 3.49 -2.01 26.99
CA PHE A 72 4.56 -1.34 26.25
C PHE A 72 5.16 -2.29 25.22
N LEU A 73 5.80 -1.75 24.20
CA LEU A 73 6.53 -2.55 23.23
C LEU A 73 7.85 -3.05 23.82
N THR A 74 8.02 -4.37 23.84
CA THR A 74 9.15 -5.05 24.47
C THR A 74 10.39 -5.05 23.57
N ASP A 75 11.54 -5.40 24.12
CA ASP A 75 12.75 -5.61 23.33
C ASP A 75 12.56 -6.66 22.25
N GLU A 76 11.78 -7.71 22.52
CA GLU A 76 11.42 -8.75 21.56
C GLU A 76 10.71 -8.16 20.33
N TYR A 77 9.84 -7.18 20.52
CA TYR A 77 9.17 -6.47 19.43
C TYR A 77 10.19 -5.76 18.52
N PHE A 78 11.08 -4.99 19.11
CA PHE A 78 12.09 -4.24 18.33
C PHE A 78 13.06 -5.18 17.62
N GLU A 79 13.46 -6.27 18.25
CA GLU A 79 14.29 -7.30 17.63
C GLU A 79 13.58 -7.99 16.46
N ALA A 80 12.26 -8.22 16.56
CA ALA A 80 11.47 -8.77 15.47
C ALA A 80 11.43 -7.81 14.26
N VAL A 81 11.23 -6.52 14.48
CA VAL A 81 11.25 -5.51 13.43
C VAL A 81 12.64 -5.44 12.76
N LYS A 82 13.70 -5.36 13.56
CA LYS A 82 15.09 -5.35 13.07
C LYS A 82 15.41 -6.60 12.25
N GLY A 83 15.04 -7.76 12.76
CA GLY A 83 15.27 -9.04 12.10
C GLY A 83 14.57 -9.15 10.76
N TRP A 84 13.34 -8.69 10.68
CA TRP A 84 12.59 -8.67 9.42
C TRP A 84 13.20 -7.74 8.37
N MET A 85 13.55 -6.52 8.76
CA MET A 85 14.20 -5.57 7.85
C MET A 85 15.52 -6.11 7.33
N LYS A 86 16.33 -6.71 8.19
CA LYS A 86 17.60 -7.32 7.80
C LYS A 86 17.41 -8.51 6.86
N LYS A 87 16.52 -9.44 7.23
CA LYS A 87 16.31 -10.70 6.51
C LYS A 87 15.66 -10.50 5.14
N ARG A 88 14.58 -9.71 5.10
CA ARG A 88 13.79 -9.52 3.88
C ARG A 88 14.28 -8.38 2.99
N HIS A 89 14.90 -7.37 3.57
CA HIS A 89 15.23 -6.13 2.83
C HIS A 89 16.72 -5.75 2.89
N HIS A 90 17.56 -6.56 3.52
CA HIS A 90 19.00 -6.28 3.68
C HIS A 90 19.25 -4.90 4.28
N TYR A 91 18.33 -4.45 5.13
CA TYR A 91 18.39 -3.14 5.77
C TYR A 91 18.65 -3.29 7.26
N GLU A 92 19.88 -2.98 7.66
CA GLU A 92 20.28 -3.00 9.05
C GLU A 92 19.87 -1.69 9.73
N ILE A 93 19.05 -1.80 10.76
CA ILE A 93 18.51 -0.68 11.52
C ILE A 93 18.86 -0.83 13.00
N GLU A 94 18.91 0.30 13.70
CA GLU A 94 19.08 0.33 15.14
C GLU A 94 17.71 0.43 15.84
N LYS A 95 17.60 -0.12 17.05
CA LYS A 95 16.37 -0.04 17.86
C LYS A 95 15.88 1.40 18.00
N GLU A 96 16.81 2.33 18.23
CA GLU A 96 16.51 3.75 18.45
C GLU A 96 15.86 4.42 17.25
N TRP A 97 16.08 3.89 16.03
CA TRP A 97 15.47 4.44 14.82
C TRP A 97 13.97 4.19 14.72
N ILE A 98 13.46 3.19 15.46
CA ILE A 98 12.09 2.71 15.34
C ILE A 98 11.17 3.53 16.24
N THR A 99 10.22 4.23 15.64
CA THR A 99 9.13 4.89 16.35
C THR A 99 7.80 4.27 15.93
N PHE A 100 7.00 3.85 16.88
CA PHE A 100 5.68 3.30 16.64
C PHE A 100 4.66 4.40 16.33
N THR A 101 3.79 4.15 15.34
CA THR A 101 2.57 4.93 15.15
C THR A 101 1.36 4.00 14.90
N PRO A 102 0.13 4.43 15.27
CA PRO A 102 -1.07 3.63 15.01
C PRO A 102 -1.54 3.79 13.56
N GLY A 103 -0.74 3.30 12.61
CA GLY A 103 -1.00 3.34 11.18
C GLY A 103 -0.12 4.34 10.42
N ILE A 104 -0.04 4.10 9.11
CA ILE A 104 0.84 4.86 8.21
C ILE A 104 0.29 6.26 7.91
N VAL A 105 -1.01 6.41 7.72
CA VAL A 105 -1.58 7.72 7.41
C VAL A 105 -1.30 8.72 8.54
N THR A 106 -1.46 8.29 9.78
CA THR A 106 -1.06 9.07 10.96
C THR A 106 0.42 9.46 10.89
N ALA A 107 1.29 8.51 10.55
CA ALA A 107 2.71 8.76 10.39
C ALA A 107 3.04 9.77 9.28
N LEU A 108 2.33 9.72 8.14
CA LEU A 108 2.53 10.66 7.04
C LEU A 108 2.26 12.10 7.47
N HIS A 109 1.15 12.34 8.17
CA HIS A 109 0.81 13.66 8.70
C HIS A 109 1.87 14.15 9.70
N MET A 110 2.29 13.29 10.63
CA MET A 110 3.33 13.60 11.60
C MET A 110 4.69 13.88 10.95
N ALA A 111 5.04 13.11 9.92
CA ALA A 111 6.30 13.26 9.18
C ALA A 111 6.34 14.59 8.42
N VAL A 112 5.26 14.96 7.74
CA VAL A 112 5.16 16.27 7.06
C VAL A 112 5.35 17.39 8.07
N ASN A 113 4.71 17.33 9.23
CA ASN A 113 4.88 18.31 10.30
C ASN A 113 6.29 18.35 10.90
N ALA A 114 6.98 17.20 10.92
CA ALA A 114 8.32 17.12 11.50
C ALA A 114 9.41 17.75 10.61
N VAL A 115 9.27 17.68 9.28
CA VAL A 115 10.32 18.06 8.33
C VAL A 115 10.01 19.31 7.52
N THR A 116 8.80 19.86 7.68
CA THR A 116 8.36 21.08 6.98
C THR A 116 7.70 22.08 7.94
N GLN A 117 7.47 23.28 7.45
CA GLN A 117 6.74 24.34 8.14
C GLN A 117 5.48 24.71 7.34
N PRO A 118 4.44 25.31 7.97
CA PRO A 118 3.29 25.82 7.23
C PRO A 118 3.72 26.75 6.09
N GLY A 119 3.14 26.54 4.89
CA GLY A 119 3.50 27.28 3.68
C GLY A 119 4.64 26.67 2.87
N ASP A 120 5.36 25.70 3.39
CA ASP A 120 6.33 24.93 2.62
C ASP A 120 5.61 24.07 1.57
N GLU A 121 6.33 23.72 0.52
CA GLU A 121 5.85 22.87 -0.56
C GLU A 121 6.28 21.42 -0.34
N VAL A 122 5.35 20.50 -0.63
CA VAL A 122 5.58 19.05 -0.59
C VAL A 122 5.32 18.47 -1.96
N LEU A 123 6.32 17.77 -2.50
CA LEU A 123 6.30 17.14 -3.81
C LEU A 123 5.64 15.76 -3.72
N ILE A 124 4.70 15.49 -4.64
CA ILE A 124 4.14 14.17 -4.88
C ILE A 124 4.16 13.84 -6.36
N THR A 125 3.96 12.58 -6.71
CA THR A 125 3.96 12.09 -8.10
C THR A 125 2.69 11.27 -8.35
N SER A 126 1.62 11.94 -8.81
CA SER A 126 0.35 11.27 -9.11
C SER A 126 0.40 10.44 -10.42
N PRO A 127 -0.48 9.44 -10.62
CA PRO A 127 -1.47 8.97 -9.67
C PRO A 127 -0.79 8.32 -8.46
N VAL A 128 -1.27 8.61 -7.28
CA VAL A 128 -0.66 8.12 -6.05
C VAL A 128 -1.72 7.98 -4.94
N TYR A 129 -1.43 7.17 -3.96
CA TYR A 129 -2.26 6.91 -2.80
C TYR A 129 -2.90 8.19 -2.24
N GLY A 130 -4.26 8.20 -2.21
CA GLY A 130 -5.04 9.41 -1.91
C GLY A 130 -4.63 10.16 -0.64
N PRO A 131 -4.32 9.50 0.49
CA PRO A 131 -3.89 10.17 1.71
C PRO A 131 -2.62 11.03 1.60
N PHE A 132 -1.82 10.89 0.55
CA PHE A 132 -0.68 11.79 0.31
C PHE A 132 -1.14 13.25 0.09
N PHE A 133 -2.28 13.43 -0.55
CA PHE A 133 -2.87 14.76 -0.76
C PHE A 133 -3.25 15.39 0.58
N GLY A 134 -4.01 14.68 1.41
CA GLY A 134 -4.43 15.16 2.71
C GLY A 134 -3.26 15.37 3.69
N ALA A 135 -2.28 14.49 3.69
CA ALA A 135 -1.08 14.64 4.53
C ALA A 135 -0.32 15.94 4.24
N THR A 136 -0.45 16.48 3.03
CA THR A 136 0.12 17.76 2.64
C THR A 136 -0.80 18.93 2.95
N THR A 137 -2.02 18.91 2.40
CA THR A 137 -2.92 20.08 2.43
C THR A 137 -3.59 20.28 3.78
N ASP A 138 -3.97 19.21 4.48
CA ASP A 138 -4.58 19.30 5.80
C ASP A 138 -3.61 19.85 6.85
N GLU A 139 -2.31 19.69 6.61
CA GLU A 139 -1.26 20.22 7.47
C GLU A 139 -0.79 21.64 7.07
N GLY A 140 -1.51 22.30 6.17
CA GLY A 140 -1.21 23.67 5.75
C GLY A 140 0.02 23.81 4.84
N ARG A 141 0.44 22.72 4.21
CA ARG A 141 1.52 22.75 3.22
C ARG A 141 0.94 22.87 1.80
N THR A 142 1.74 23.36 0.89
CA THR A 142 1.35 23.50 -0.52
C THR A 142 1.74 22.25 -1.29
N LEU A 143 0.77 21.68 -2.01
CA LEU A 143 0.99 20.51 -2.84
C LEU A 143 1.67 20.89 -4.15
N VAL A 144 2.77 20.21 -4.45
CA VAL A 144 3.42 20.26 -5.77
C VAL A 144 3.30 18.88 -6.38
N ASP A 145 2.37 18.71 -7.29
CA ASP A 145 2.15 17.44 -7.99
C ASP A 145 2.87 17.44 -9.34
N VAL A 146 3.83 16.55 -9.50
CA VAL A 146 4.50 16.29 -10.77
C VAL A 146 4.10 14.88 -11.22
N PRO A 147 3.10 14.76 -12.12
CA PRO A 147 2.59 13.47 -12.53
C PRO A 147 3.69 12.55 -13.07
N LEU A 148 3.57 11.27 -12.76
CA LEU A 148 4.40 10.23 -13.36
C LEU A 148 4.16 10.19 -14.88
N ILE A 149 5.19 9.82 -15.64
CA ILE A 149 5.07 9.53 -17.06
C ILE A 149 4.45 8.14 -17.22
N GLU A 150 3.39 8.02 -17.99
CA GLU A 150 2.72 6.76 -18.28
C GLU A 150 2.93 6.37 -19.74
N GLU A 151 3.46 5.17 -19.96
CA GLU A 151 3.61 4.56 -21.27
C GLU A 151 3.07 3.13 -21.22
N ASP A 152 1.93 2.88 -21.85
CA ASP A 152 1.24 1.59 -21.86
C ASP A 152 1.06 0.97 -20.45
N GLY A 153 0.68 1.80 -19.49
CA GLY A 153 0.47 1.40 -18.10
C GLY A 153 1.73 1.30 -17.26
N TYR A 154 2.90 1.58 -17.83
CA TYR A 154 4.16 1.60 -17.11
C TYR A 154 4.52 3.02 -16.68
N TYR A 155 4.70 3.22 -15.38
CA TYR A 155 4.92 4.53 -14.78
C TYR A 155 6.39 4.77 -14.45
N THR A 156 6.90 5.94 -14.82
CA THR A 156 8.25 6.39 -14.44
C THR A 156 8.21 7.80 -13.88
N MET A 157 9.22 8.17 -13.08
CA MET A 157 9.33 9.52 -12.53
C MET A 157 9.72 10.51 -13.61
N ASP A 158 9.03 11.66 -13.64
CA ASP A 158 9.34 12.77 -14.54
C ASP A 158 10.37 13.72 -13.88
N PHE A 159 11.64 13.34 -13.95
CA PHE A 159 12.71 14.14 -13.35
C PHE A 159 12.85 15.52 -13.98
N GLU A 160 12.61 15.65 -15.27
CA GLU A 160 12.60 16.95 -15.94
C GLU A 160 11.46 17.83 -15.43
N GLY A 161 10.27 17.26 -15.28
CA GLY A 161 9.12 17.94 -14.69
C GLY A 161 9.36 18.34 -13.23
N MET A 162 9.98 17.46 -12.45
CA MET A 162 10.34 17.79 -11.06
C MET A 162 11.34 18.95 -10.98
N GLU A 163 12.36 18.97 -11.82
CA GLU A 163 13.32 20.09 -11.88
C GLU A 163 12.64 21.43 -12.20
N LYS A 164 11.63 21.43 -13.06
CA LYS A 164 10.88 22.65 -13.40
C LYS A 164 9.91 23.09 -12.31
N ALA A 165 9.39 22.16 -11.53
CA ALA A 165 8.33 22.43 -10.54
C ALA A 165 8.85 22.85 -9.17
N VAL A 166 10.03 22.38 -8.76
CA VAL A 166 10.57 22.66 -7.44
C VAL A 166 11.02 24.11 -7.29
N THR A 167 10.87 24.64 -6.10
CA THR A 167 11.32 25.99 -5.70
C THR A 167 12.13 25.87 -4.40
N PRO A 168 12.75 26.95 -3.91
CA PRO A 168 13.39 26.94 -2.60
C PRO A 168 12.44 26.63 -1.43
N LYS A 169 11.13 26.69 -1.64
CA LYS A 169 10.10 26.32 -0.65
C LYS A 169 9.79 24.82 -0.64
N THR A 170 10.18 24.07 -1.64
CA THR A 170 9.97 22.63 -1.71
C THR A 170 10.91 21.95 -0.73
N LYS A 171 10.38 21.45 0.39
CA LYS A 171 11.17 20.92 1.51
C LYS A 171 11.09 19.42 1.68
N ALA A 172 10.02 18.81 1.20
CA ALA A 172 9.80 17.38 1.34
C ALA A 172 9.18 16.78 0.10
N MET A 173 9.34 15.46 -0.05
CA MET A 173 8.66 14.63 -1.02
C MET A 173 8.04 13.43 -0.31
N LEU A 174 6.79 13.14 -0.64
CA LEU A 174 6.14 11.89 -0.27
C LEU A 174 6.38 10.87 -1.39
N LEU A 175 7.14 9.84 -1.09
CA LEU A 175 7.47 8.75 -2.03
C LEU A 175 6.67 7.50 -1.68
N CYS A 176 5.98 6.92 -2.66
CA CYS A 176 5.32 5.62 -2.56
C CYS A 176 6.22 4.55 -3.21
N SER A 177 6.76 3.63 -2.39
CA SER A 177 7.76 2.66 -2.85
C SER A 177 7.62 1.33 -2.10
N PRO A 178 7.10 0.25 -2.70
CA PRO A 178 6.53 0.16 -4.07
C PRO A 178 5.38 1.11 -4.31
N HIS A 179 5.13 1.44 -5.57
CA HIS A 179 4.14 2.45 -5.92
C HIS A 179 2.71 1.88 -6.00
N ASN A 180 1.79 2.56 -5.34
CA ASN A 180 0.35 2.32 -5.40
C ASN A 180 -0.33 3.60 -5.94
N PRO A 181 -1.05 3.56 -7.09
CA PRO A 181 -1.61 2.36 -7.73
C PRO A 181 -0.78 1.79 -8.90
N GLY A 182 0.32 2.41 -9.30
CA GLY A 182 1.06 2.07 -10.50
C GLY A 182 1.72 0.69 -10.48
N GLY A 183 1.91 0.09 -9.30
CA GLY A 183 2.45 -1.25 -9.15
C GLY A 183 3.95 -1.37 -9.43
N ARG A 184 4.69 -0.26 -9.44
CA ARG A 184 6.13 -0.25 -9.70
C ARG A 184 6.95 -0.64 -8.47
N VAL A 185 8.00 -1.44 -8.70
CA VAL A 185 9.17 -1.55 -7.82
C VAL A 185 10.25 -0.65 -8.44
N TRP A 186 10.53 0.48 -7.78
CA TRP A 186 11.53 1.41 -8.28
C TRP A 186 12.91 0.75 -8.33
N THR A 187 13.62 0.90 -9.45
CA THR A 187 14.96 0.34 -9.59
C THR A 187 15.98 1.10 -8.74
N ARG A 188 17.13 0.49 -8.48
CA ARG A 188 18.24 1.18 -7.80
C ARG A 188 18.62 2.45 -8.54
N GLU A 189 18.70 2.41 -9.86
CA GLU A 189 19.05 3.57 -10.70
C GLU A 189 18.04 4.70 -10.56
N GLU A 190 16.74 4.37 -10.55
CA GLU A 190 15.67 5.37 -10.34
C GLU A 190 15.77 6.00 -8.94
N LEU A 191 16.02 5.19 -7.91
CA LEU A 191 16.14 5.68 -6.53
C LEU A 191 17.43 6.49 -6.31
N GLU A 192 18.54 6.09 -6.92
CA GLU A 192 19.77 6.87 -6.90
C GLU A 192 19.61 8.23 -7.57
N LYS A 193 18.91 8.26 -8.70
CA LYS A 193 18.59 9.51 -9.41
C LYS A 193 17.67 10.41 -8.58
N LEU A 194 16.70 9.83 -7.88
CA LEU A 194 15.85 10.56 -6.95
C LEU A 194 16.65 11.13 -5.77
N ASP A 195 17.52 10.34 -5.17
CA ASP A 195 18.37 10.77 -4.08
C ASP A 195 19.28 11.95 -4.50
N ALA A 196 19.91 11.86 -5.67
CA ALA A 196 20.71 12.94 -6.22
C ALA A 196 19.90 14.22 -6.45
N PHE A 197 18.67 14.08 -6.99
CA PHE A 197 17.73 15.19 -7.14
C PHE A 197 17.38 15.84 -5.80
N CYS A 198 17.03 15.03 -4.80
CA CYS A 198 16.68 15.51 -3.47
C CYS A 198 17.88 16.17 -2.76
N GLN A 199 19.07 15.63 -2.94
CA GLN A 199 20.29 16.23 -2.41
C GLN A 199 20.55 17.61 -3.04
N LYS A 200 20.44 17.72 -4.35
CA LYS A 200 20.61 18.96 -5.09
C LYS A 200 19.66 20.08 -4.61
N HIS A 201 18.42 19.74 -4.33
CA HIS A 201 17.38 20.69 -3.95
C HIS A 201 17.08 20.75 -2.47
N ASN A 202 17.85 20.04 -1.64
CA ASN A 202 17.65 19.97 -0.20
C ASN A 202 16.22 19.56 0.19
N ILE A 203 15.73 18.49 -0.44
CA ILE A 203 14.40 17.90 -0.21
C ILE A 203 14.53 16.66 0.67
N PHE A 204 13.75 16.61 1.74
CA PHE A 204 13.67 15.47 2.64
C PHE A 204 12.64 14.46 2.11
N VAL A 205 12.95 13.17 2.13
CA VAL A 205 12.05 12.13 1.61
C VAL A 205 11.30 11.44 2.73
N ILE A 206 9.98 11.43 2.62
CA ILE A 206 9.09 10.60 3.45
C ILE A 206 8.66 9.43 2.55
N ALA A 207 9.26 8.25 2.80
CA ALA A 207 9.03 7.07 1.98
C ALA A 207 7.98 6.17 2.62
N ASP A 208 6.82 6.07 1.98
CA ASP A 208 5.81 5.09 2.34
C ASP A 208 6.16 3.76 1.67
N GLU A 209 6.72 2.86 2.46
CA GLU A 209 7.18 1.54 2.01
C GLU A 209 6.31 0.40 2.55
N ILE A 210 5.05 0.67 2.84
CA ILE A 210 4.14 -0.31 3.46
C ILE A 210 3.94 -1.58 2.61
N HIS A 211 4.13 -1.48 1.29
CA HIS A 211 3.99 -2.62 0.37
C HIS A 211 5.32 -3.36 0.10
N ASN A 212 6.34 -3.09 0.86
CA ASN A 212 7.70 -3.54 0.61
C ASN A 212 7.90 -5.07 0.53
N ASP A 213 7.03 -5.83 1.18
CA ASP A 213 7.08 -7.30 1.16
C ASP A 213 6.24 -7.93 0.05
N LEU A 214 5.37 -7.15 -0.60
CA LEU A 214 4.41 -7.64 -1.58
C LEU A 214 4.97 -7.54 -3.01
N ILE A 215 6.12 -8.15 -3.23
CA ILE A 215 6.84 -8.13 -4.50
C ILE A 215 6.42 -9.33 -5.34
N LEU A 216 5.95 -9.08 -6.56
CA LEU A 216 5.37 -10.08 -7.44
C LEU A 216 6.28 -10.47 -8.62
N THR A 217 7.50 -9.95 -8.66
CA THR A 217 8.49 -10.23 -9.70
C THR A 217 9.82 -10.65 -9.08
N ASP A 218 10.81 -10.94 -9.91
CA ASP A 218 12.18 -11.22 -9.47
C ASP A 218 12.97 -9.96 -9.11
N ARG A 219 12.35 -8.77 -9.26
CA ARG A 219 12.97 -7.49 -8.89
C ARG A 219 12.98 -7.34 -7.38
N GLU A 220 14.14 -7.00 -6.83
CA GLU A 220 14.29 -6.73 -5.41
C GLU A 220 13.76 -5.32 -5.07
N HIS A 221 12.97 -5.23 -4.00
CA HIS A 221 12.64 -3.94 -3.41
C HIS A 221 13.85 -3.41 -2.63
N ILE A 222 14.20 -2.17 -2.87
CA ILE A 222 15.30 -1.50 -2.19
C ILE A 222 14.70 -0.48 -1.21
N MET A 223 14.99 -0.66 0.08
CA MET A 223 14.64 0.34 1.10
C MET A 223 15.34 1.66 0.77
N TYR A 224 14.59 2.76 0.82
CA TYR A 224 15.16 4.06 0.44
C TYR A 224 16.42 4.41 1.24
N GLY A 225 16.45 4.06 2.53
CA GLY A 225 17.62 4.27 3.39
C GLY A 225 18.88 3.48 2.98
N ASN A 226 18.71 2.44 2.15
CA ASN A 226 19.83 1.65 1.60
C ASN A 226 20.42 2.22 0.30
N VAL A 227 19.83 3.28 -0.24
CA VAL A 227 20.30 3.87 -1.50
C VAL A 227 21.65 4.57 -1.31
N SER A 228 21.83 5.33 -0.24
CA SER A 228 23.05 6.06 0.10
C SER A 228 23.02 6.52 1.56
N GLU A 229 24.16 6.99 2.06
CA GLU A 229 24.19 7.66 3.38
C GLU A 229 23.35 8.93 3.40
N HIS A 230 23.33 9.69 2.32
CA HIS A 230 22.46 10.86 2.20
C HIS A 230 20.98 10.48 2.31
N ALA A 231 20.54 9.48 1.57
CA ALA A 231 19.15 8.98 1.61
C ALA A 231 18.79 8.51 3.03
N LYS A 232 19.67 7.77 3.70
CA LYS A 232 19.47 7.30 5.07
C LYS A 232 19.26 8.47 6.05
N MET A 233 20.11 9.48 6.00
CA MET A 233 20.09 10.61 6.93
C MET A 233 19.05 11.67 6.57
N ASN A 234 18.45 11.61 5.39
CA ASN A 234 17.49 12.59 4.91
C ASN A 234 16.16 11.93 4.50
N SER A 235 15.74 10.92 5.28
CA SER A 235 14.47 10.25 5.07
C SER A 235 13.79 9.82 6.36
N ILE A 236 12.48 9.75 6.29
CA ILE A 236 11.60 9.02 7.21
C ILE A 236 11.02 7.86 6.41
N ILE A 237 11.20 6.63 6.88
CA ILE A 237 10.73 5.44 6.19
C ILE A 237 9.58 4.83 6.97
N CYS A 238 8.41 4.71 6.33
CA CYS A 238 7.19 4.19 6.94
C CYS A 238 6.98 2.73 6.55
N THR A 239 7.01 1.84 7.53
CA THR A 239 6.79 0.40 7.36
C THR A 239 5.71 -0.09 8.31
N ALA A 240 5.09 -1.20 7.97
CA ALA A 240 4.09 -1.86 8.83
C ALA A 240 3.90 -3.33 8.41
N PRO A 241 3.50 -4.20 9.34
CA PRO A 241 3.07 -5.56 8.99
C PRO A 241 1.65 -5.61 8.40
N SER A 242 0.92 -4.50 8.41
CA SER A 242 -0.52 -4.48 8.15
C SER A 242 -0.92 -4.89 6.73
N LYS A 243 -0.19 -4.48 5.70
CA LYS A 243 -0.47 -4.91 4.31
C LYS A 243 0.10 -6.29 4.01
N THR A 244 1.27 -6.58 4.53
CA THR A 244 1.95 -7.87 4.34
C THR A 244 1.18 -9.03 4.96
N PHE A 245 0.64 -8.84 6.17
CA PHE A 245 0.02 -9.91 6.98
C PHE A 245 -1.46 -9.70 7.26
N ASN A 246 -2.11 -8.77 6.56
CA ASN A 246 -3.54 -8.49 6.73
C ASN A 246 -3.91 -8.04 8.16
N LEU A 247 -3.18 -7.09 8.68
CA LEU A 247 -3.30 -6.63 10.07
C LEU A 247 -3.71 -5.15 10.21
N ALA A 248 -4.43 -4.60 9.22
CA ALA A 248 -4.84 -3.19 9.25
C ALA A 248 -5.61 -2.81 10.53
N GLY A 249 -6.48 -3.69 11.00
CA GLY A 249 -7.27 -3.48 12.21
C GLY A 249 -6.47 -3.48 13.52
N ILE A 250 -5.24 -3.98 13.49
CA ILE A 250 -4.31 -3.97 14.64
C ILE A 250 -3.64 -2.60 14.80
N GLN A 251 -3.62 -1.80 13.74
CA GLN A 251 -3.12 -0.43 13.74
C GLN A 251 -1.70 -0.28 14.30
N GLY A 252 -0.78 -1.07 13.76
CA GLY A 252 0.62 -1.00 14.15
C GLY A 252 1.51 -0.67 12.95
N SER A 253 2.36 0.32 13.10
CA SER A 253 3.38 0.65 12.11
C SER A 253 4.70 1.06 12.76
N ASN A 254 5.78 0.88 12.02
CA ASN A 254 7.14 1.12 12.47
C ASN A 254 7.80 2.14 11.56
N ILE A 255 8.10 3.28 12.12
CA ILE A 255 8.67 4.42 11.39
C ILE A 255 10.17 4.46 11.68
N LEU A 256 10.96 4.35 10.63
CA LEU A 256 12.41 4.20 10.71
C LEU A 256 13.07 5.54 10.39
N ILE A 257 13.78 6.12 11.37
CA ILE A 257 14.43 7.41 11.24
C ILE A 257 15.85 7.32 11.78
N ALA A 258 16.83 7.28 10.89
CA ALA A 258 18.25 7.22 11.26
C ALA A 258 18.77 8.55 11.82
N ASN A 259 18.29 9.67 11.27
CA ASN A 259 18.66 11.01 11.70
C ASN A 259 18.08 11.33 13.08
N GLU A 260 18.92 11.45 14.08
CA GLU A 260 18.53 11.67 15.48
C GLU A 260 17.73 12.97 15.68
N GLU A 261 18.14 14.07 15.05
CA GLU A 261 17.47 15.36 15.18
C GLU A 261 16.03 15.31 14.61
N VAL A 262 15.86 14.73 13.44
CA VAL A 262 14.56 14.53 12.80
C VAL A 262 13.72 13.56 13.63
N ARG A 263 14.31 12.49 14.13
CA ARG A 263 13.63 11.49 14.98
C ARG A 263 13.06 12.12 16.23
N LYS A 264 13.81 12.99 16.91
CA LYS A 264 13.33 13.72 18.10
C LYS A 264 12.10 14.58 17.79
N VAL A 265 12.13 15.30 16.68
CA VAL A 265 10.99 16.14 16.25
C VAL A 265 9.78 15.26 15.91
N PHE A 266 9.98 14.16 15.20
CA PHE A 266 8.92 13.21 14.89
C PHE A 266 8.31 12.58 16.16
N GLN A 267 9.15 12.14 17.08
CA GLN A 267 8.70 11.56 18.36
C GLN A 267 7.92 12.57 19.20
N ALA A 268 8.26 13.86 19.12
CA ALA A 268 7.48 14.91 19.77
C ALA A 268 6.06 15.04 19.18
N GLN A 269 5.90 14.84 17.87
CA GLN A 269 4.56 14.77 17.24
C GLN A 269 3.75 13.58 17.77
N VAL A 270 4.36 12.43 17.89
CA VAL A 270 3.73 11.22 18.43
C VAL A 270 3.28 11.44 19.88
N ALA A 271 4.16 11.98 20.69
CA ALA A 271 3.88 12.27 22.11
C ALA A 271 2.75 13.28 22.28
N LYS A 272 2.73 14.34 21.47
CA LYS A 272 1.68 15.37 21.48
C LYS A 272 0.30 14.79 21.13
N ALA A 273 0.27 13.82 20.22
CA ALA A 273 -0.97 13.14 19.81
C ALA A 273 -1.39 12.04 20.81
N HIS A 274 -0.58 11.74 21.82
CA HIS A 274 -0.78 10.59 22.74
C HIS A 274 -0.96 9.27 21.98
N ALA A 275 -0.31 9.13 20.84
CA ALA A 275 -0.40 7.95 20.00
C ALA A 275 0.47 6.82 20.57
N SER A 276 -0.12 5.66 20.76
CA SER A 276 0.55 4.49 21.33
C SER A 276 -0.01 3.19 20.78
N ALA A 277 0.71 2.11 20.99
CA ALA A 277 0.27 0.78 20.60
C ALA A 277 -0.87 0.30 21.50
N ASN A 278 -1.85 -0.39 20.90
CA ASN A 278 -2.79 -1.19 21.68
C ASN A 278 -2.16 -2.51 22.13
N ASP A 279 -2.84 -3.23 23.00
CA ASP A 279 -2.32 -4.47 23.62
C ASP A 279 -2.01 -5.61 22.65
N PHE A 280 -2.56 -5.55 21.44
CA PHE A 280 -2.42 -6.63 20.45
C PHE A 280 -1.34 -6.33 19.40
N ALA A 281 -0.93 -5.09 19.25
CA ALA A 281 0.03 -4.69 18.23
C ALA A 281 1.41 -5.35 18.43
N GLY A 282 1.90 -5.39 19.65
CA GLY A 282 3.16 -6.06 20.00
C GLY A 282 3.15 -7.55 19.67
N PRO A 283 2.26 -8.32 20.30
CA PRO A 283 2.16 -9.77 20.06
C PRO A 283 1.92 -10.13 18.59
N ALA A 284 1.03 -9.43 17.91
CA ALA A 284 0.72 -9.69 16.50
C ALA A 284 1.93 -9.43 15.58
N THR A 285 2.65 -8.34 15.78
CA THR A 285 3.83 -7.99 14.98
C THR A 285 4.98 -8.97 15.21
N ILE A 286 5.23 -9.36 16.45
CA ILE A 286 6.26 -10.36 16.79
C ILE A 286 5.98 -11.69 16.08
N ALA A 287 4.74 -12.18 16.19
CA ALA A 287 4.33 -13.42 15.54
C ALA A 287 4.38 -13.34 14.01
N ALA A 288 3.99 -12.19 13.45
CA ALA A 288 4.06 -11.95 12.01
C ALA A 288 5.50 -12.06 11.50
N TYR A 289 6.41 -11.30 12.08
CA TYR A 289 7.79 -11.22 11.58
C TYR A 289 8.65 -12.43 11.94
N ASN A 290 8.43 -13.03 13.11
CA ASN A 290 9.25 -14.16 13.58
C ASN A 290 8.75 -15.53 13.13
N GLU A 291 7.44 -15.68 12.86
CA GLU A 291 6.84 -17.00 12.73
C GLU A 291 5.96 -17.18 11.47
N SER A 292 5.76 -16.14 10.67
CA SER A 292 4.75 -16.17 9.60
C SER A 292 5.32 -15.97 8.19
N GLU A 293 6.63 -16.05 8.00
CA GLU A 293 7.28 -15.87 6.69
C GLU A 293 6.78 -16.90 5.66
N ALA A 294 6.61 -18.16 6.06
CA ALA A 294 6.11 -19.20 5.17
C ALA A 294 4.69 -18.90 4.65
N TRP A 295 3.84 -18.32 5.49
CA TRP A 295 2.51 -17.86 5.07
C TRP A 295 2.61 -16.75 4.01
N LEU A 296 3.53 -15.81 4.20
CA LEU A 296 3.77 -14.75 3.20
C LEU A 296 4.26 -15.33 1.87
N ASP A 297 5.18 -16.28 1.90
CA ASP A 297 5.71 -16.88 0.67
C ASP A 297 4.62 -17.61 -0.12
N GLU A 298 3.71 -18.31 0.54
CA GLU A 298 2.54 -18.90 -0.12
C GLU A 298 1.58 -17.83 -0.64
N LEU A 299 1.31 -16.79 0.15
CA LEU A 299 0.47 -15.66 -0.28
C LEU A 299 1.00 -15.04 -1.57
N LEU A 300 2.30 -14.80 -1.67
CA LEU A 300 2.91 -14.19 -2.86
C LEU A 300 2.65 -15.01 -4.12
N GLU A 301 2.69 -16.34 -4.05
CA GLU A 301 2.37 -17.22 -5.17
C GLU A 301 0.87 -17.11 -5.56
N VAL A 302 -0.02 -17.03 -4.57
CA VAL A 302 -1.46 -16.82 -4.81
C VAL A 302 -1.70 -15.47 -5.48
N LEU A 303 -1.07 -14.40 -4.99
CA LEU A 303 -1.23 -13.05 -5.55
C LEU A 303 -0.70 -12.96 -6.99
N LYS A 304 0.46 -13.56 -7.28
CA LYS A 304 0.99 -13.65 -8.65
C LYS A 304 0.02 -14.37 -9.57
N SER A 305 -0.49 -15.50 -9.14
CA SER A 305 -1.42 -16.33 -9.91
C SER A 305 -2.74 -15.61 -10.18
N ASN A 306 -3.32 -14.97 -9.17
CA ASN A 306 -4.56 -14.21 -9.31
C ASN A 306 -4.38 -13.01 -10.25
N SER A 307 -3.30 -12.27 -10.07
CA SER A 307 -3.00 -11.08 -10.89
C SER A 307 -2.77 -11.45 -12.35
N GLN A 308 -2.01 -12.53 -12.60
CA GLN A 308 -1.77 -13.02 -13.95
C GLN A 308 -3.05 -13.50 -14.64
N TYR A 309 -3.90 -14.23 -13.91
CA TYR A 309 -5.21 -14.64 -14.41
C TYR A 309 -6.06 -13.43 -14.83
N PHE A 310 -6.11 -12.40 -13.99
CA PHE A 310 -6.86 -11.18 -14.28
C PHE A 310 -6.32 -10.47 -15.54
N VAL A 311 -5.01 -10.27 -15.63
CA VAL A 311 -4.37 -9.65 -16.79
C VAL A 311 -4.65 -10.42 -18.07
N ASP A 312 -4.43 -11.72 -18.07
CA ASP A 312 -4.64 -12.58 -19.24
C ASP A 312 -6.10 -12.56 -19.68
N PHE A 313 -7.03 -12.65 -18.73
CA PHE A 313 -8.46 -12.61 -19.03
C PHE A 313 -8.90 -11.30 -19.67
N ILE A 314 -8.48 -10.16 -19.10
CA ILE A 314 -8.81 -8.84 -19.65
C ILE A 314 -8.24 -8.68 -21.05
N HIS A 315 -7.00 -9.06 -21.28
CA HIS A 315 -6.36 -8.99 -22.60
C HIS A 315 -7.11 -9.82 -23.66
N GLU A 316 -7.56 -11.01 -23.28
CA GLU A 316 -8.25 -11.92 -24.20
C GLU A 316 -9.70 -11.51 -24.47
N HIS A 317 -10.41 -11.07 -23.44
CA HIS A 317 -11.87 -10.92 -23.51
C HIS A 317 -12.37 -9.46 -23.56
N CYS A 318 -11.57 -8.50 -23.11
CA CYS A 318 -11.98 -7.11 -22.96
C CYS A 318 -10.94 -6.15 -23.56
N PRO A 319 -10.76 -6.14 -24.90
CA PRO A 319 -9.72 -5.31 -25.55
C PRO A 319 -9.93 -3.80 -25.38
N GLU A 320 -11.12 -3.36 -24.95
CA GLU A 320 -11.41 -1.97 -24.63
C GLU A 320 -10.73 -1.51 -23.34
N LEU A 321 -10.37 -2.46 -22.47
CA LEU A 321 -9.70 -2.23 -21.20
C LEU A 321 -8.23 -2.60 -21.32
N LYS A 322 -7.39 -1.91 -20.54
CA LYS A 322 -5.97 -2.23 -20.47
C LYS A 322 -5.55 -2.44 -19.03
N VAL A 323 -4.73 -3.43 -18.81
CA VAL A 323 -4.14 -3.71 -17.52
C VAL A 323 -2.77 -4.34 -17.74
N ARG A 324 -1.84 -4.01 -16.86
CA ARG A 324 -0.49 -4.53 -16.87
C ARG A 324 -0.23 -5.31 -15.58
N MET A 325 0.58 -6.37 -15.68
CA MET A 325 1.00 -7.10 -14.49
C MET A 325 1.78 -6.17 -13.55
N ASN A 326 1.40 -6.12 -12.28
CA ASN A 326 2.12 -5.36 -11.27
C ASN A 326 3.48 -5.99 -10.95
N GLU A 327 4.47 -5.17 -10.70
CA GLU A 327 5.73 -5.59 -10.12
C GLU A 327 5.58 -5.83 -8.61
N ALA A 328 4.67 -5.11 -7.97
CA ALA A 328 4.35 -5.22 -6.54
C ALA A 328 2.89 -4.87 -6.27
N THR A 329 2.44 -5.18 -5.08
CA THR A 329 1.10 -4.99 -4.53
C THR A 329 0.06 -5.96 -5.09
N TYR A 330 -1.04 -6.14 -4.37
CA TYR A 330 -2.20 -6.92 -4.82
C TYR A 330 -3.30 -6.03 -5.43
N LEU A 331 -2.94 -4.79 -5.80
CA LEU A 331 -3.88 -3.75 -6.24
C LEU A 331 -3.67 -3.49 -7.72
N MET A 332 -4.55 -4.05 -8.56
CA MET A 332 -4.45 -3.94 -10.01
C MET A 332 -5.04 -2.63 -10.52
N TRP A 333 -4.32 -1.97 -11.41
CA TRP A 333 -4.69 -0.68 -11.99
C TRP A 333 -5.28 -0.86 -13.38
N LEU A 334 -6.62 -0.83 -13.47
CA LEU A 334 -7.35 -1.08 -14.71
C LEU A 334 -7.62 0.24 -15.45
N ASP A 335 -7.08 0.35 -16.66
CA ASP A 335 -7.32 1.47 -17.56
C ASP A 335 -8.64 1.30 -18.31
N CYS A 336 -9.62 2.12 -17.97
CA CYS A 336 -10.96 2.11 -18.56
C CYS A 336 -11.17 3.26 -19.54
N ARG A 337 -10.14 4.01 -19.91
CA ARG A 337 -10.24 5.17 -20.84
C ARG A 337 -10.77 4.77 -22.20
N GLY A 338 -10.51 3.54 -22.64
CA GLY A 338 -10.99 3.01 -23.92
C GLY A 338 -12.50 2.87 -24.04
N LEU A 339 -13.23 2.96 -22.93
CA LEU A 339 -14.72 2.92 -22.94
C LEU A 339 -15.35 4.26 -23.35
N GLY A 340 -14.59 5.36 -23.33
CA GLY A 340 -15.07 6.68 -23.69
C GLY A 340 -16.11 7.28 -22.73
N MET A 341 -16.15 6.79 -21.47
CA MET A 341 -17.05 7.27 -20.44
C MET A 341 -16.44 8.43 -19.66
N THR A 342 -17.28 9.29 -19.08
CA THR A 342 -16.84 10.21 -18.02
C THR A 342 -16.55 9.41 -16.73
N GLU A 343 -15.85 10.02 -15.79
CA GLU A 343 -15.57 9.40 -14.48
C GLU A 343 -16.87 9.03 -13.74
N GLU A 344 -17.90 9.88 -13.83
CA GLU A 344 -19.21 9.62 -13.24
C GLU A 344 -19.93 8.46 -13.93
N GLU A 345 -19.94 8.44 -15.26
CA GLU A 345 -20.53 7.34 -16.05
C GLU A 345 -19.83 6.01 -15.75
N LEU A 346 -18.49 6.02 -15.63
CA LEU A 346 -17.70 4.85 -15.31
C LEU A 346 -18.06 4.32 -13.92
N GLY A 347 -18.22 5.21 -12.94
CA GLY A 347 -18.64 4.83 -11.58
C GLY A 347 -20.00 4.15 -11.57
N LYS A 348 -20.98 4.70 -12.28
CA LYS A 348 -22.31 4.10 -12.44
C LYS A 348 -22.27 2.76 -13.16
N TRP A 349 -21.48 2.67 -14.21
CA TRP A 349 -21.31 1.44 -14.96
C TRP A 349 -20.74 0.31 -14.10
N PHE A 350 -19.70 0.59 -13.28
CA PHE A 350 -19.15 -0.39 -12.34
C PHE A 350 -20.18 -0.83 -11.30
N ALA A 351 -20.96 0.09 -10.74
CA ALA A 351 -21.95 -0.23 -9.72
C ALA A 351 -23.18 -0.99 -10.30
N GLU A 352 -23.72 -0.53 -11.42
CA GLU A 352 -25.01 -1.01 -11.94
C GLU A 352 -24.89 -2.13 -12.97
N LYS A 353 -23.83 -2.14 -13.76
CA LYS A 353 -23.63 -3.10 -14.86
C LYS A 353 -22.60 -4.16 -14.55
N VAL A 354 -21.46 -3.77 -14.00
CA VAL A 354 -20.39 -4.71 -13.61
C VAL A 354 -20.73 -5.38 -12.28
N GLY A 355 -21.20 -4.62 -11.30
CA GLY A 355 -21.50 -5.14 -9.98
C GLY A 355 -20.25 -5.33 -9.10
N ILE A 356 -19.25 -4.49 -9.26
CA ILE A 356 -18.01 -4.52 -8.49
C ILE A 356 -17.78 -3.16 -7.81
N ALA A 357 -17.45 -3.18 -6.52
CA ALA A 357 -16.94 -2.01 -5.83
C ALA A 357 -15.42 -1.95 -6.05
N ALA A 358 -14.98 -1.05 -6.95
CA ALA A 358 -13.59 -0.79 -7.26
C ALA A 358 -13.23 0.65 -6.91
N ASN A 359 -12.00 0.91 -6.46
CA ASN A 359 -11.60 2.28 -6.15
C ASN A 359 -11.62 3.15 -7.40
N ALA A 360 -12.23 4.32 -7.27
CA ALA A 360 -12.23 5.33 -8.32
C ALA A 360 -10.81 5.85 -8.56
N GLY A 361 -10.39 5.87 -9.83
CA GLY A 361 -9.05 6.34 -10.18
C GLY A 361 -8.81 7.81 -9.83
N SER A 362 -9.84 8.63 -9.85
CA SER A 362 -9.78 10.05 -9.45
C SER A 362 -9.39 10.27 -7.99
N TRP A 363 -9.59 9.29 -7.11
CA TRP A 363 -9.12 9.32 -5.73
C TRP A 363 -7.58 9.37 -5.62
N PHE A 364 -6.90 8.92 -6.65
CA PHE A 364 -5.43 8.92 -6.75
C PHE A 364 -4.87 10.19 -7.43
N GLY A 365 -5.70 11.16 -7.73
CA GLY A 365 -5.37 12.39 -8.43
C GLY A 365 -5.97 12.45 -9.84
N LYS A 366 -5.84 13.60 -10.50
CA LYS A 366 -6.43 13.84 -11.82
C LYS A 366 -5.94 12.85 -12.90
N THR A 367 -4.69 12.43 -12.82
CA THR A 367 -4.11 11.48 -13.76
C THR A 367 -4.62 10.05 -13.59
N GLY A 368 -5.33 9.78 -12.51
CA GLY A 368 -6.05 8.52 -12.29
C GLY A 368 -7.48 8.49 -12.84
N THR A 369 -7.97 9.59 -13.39
CA THR A 369 -9.32 9.68 -13.97
C THR A 369 -9.55 8.59 -15.01
N ASN A 370 -10.69 7.90 -14.91
CA ASN A 370 -11.09 6.78 -15.77
C ASN A 370 -10.24 5.50 -15.62
N PHE A 371 -9.53 5.38 -14.51
CA PHE A 371 -8.98 4.13 -14.03
C PHE A 371 -9.83 3.58 -12.88
N ARG A 372 -9.67 2.28 -12.62
CA ARG A 372 -10.23 1.61 -11.43
C ARG A 372 -9.16 0.71 -10.82
N ARG A 373 -9.05 0.75 -9.49
CA ARG A 373 -8.14 -0.14 -8.76
C ARG A 373 -8.92 -1.30 -8.17
N LEU A 374 -8.49 -2.52 -8.47
CA LEU A 374 -9.10 -3.76 -8.01
C LEU A 374 -8.14 -4.58 -7.16
N ASN A 375 -8.63 -5.08 -6.04
CA ASN A 375 -7.87 -5.86 -5.06
C ASN A 375 -7.89 -7.36 -5.42
N MET A 376 -6.71 -7.94 -5.64
CA MET A 376 -6.54 -9.36 -5.98
C MET A 376 -6.22 -10.27 -4.78
N ALA A 377 -6.17 -9.72 -3.55
CA ALA A 377 -5.94 -10.49 -2.33
C ALA A 377 -7.24 -11.13 -1.82
N CYS A 378 -7.71 -12.11 -2.58
CA CYS A 378 -8.93 -12.85 -2.34
C CYS A 378 -8.81 -14.24 -2.97
N PRO A 379 -9.70 -15.19 -2.62
CA PRO A 379 -9.76 -16.47 -3.32
C PRO A 379 -9.89 -16.31 -4.84
N ARG A 380 -9.30 -17.22 -5.59
CA ARG A 380 -9.35 -17.24 -7.06
C ARG A 380 -10.78 -17.14 -7.58
N SER A 381 -11.73 -17.76 -6.91
CA SER A 381 -13.15 -17.70 -7.30
C SER A 381 -13.70 -16.27 -7.38
N PHE A 382 -13.22 -15.36 -6.53
CA PHE A 382 -13.61 -13.94 -6.58
C PHE A 382 -13.02 -13.24 -7.80
N VAL A 383 -11.78 -13.55 -8.16
CA VAL A 383 -11.14 -12.99 -9.34
C VAL A 383 -11.83 -13.47 -10.61
N GLU A 384 -12.18 -14.75 -10.68
CA GLU A 384 -12.94 -15.34 -11.79
C GLU A 384 -14.33 -14.70 -11.92
N ASP A 385 -15.05 -14.53 -10.81
CA ASP A 385 -16.35 -13.85 -10.79
C ASP A 385 -16.22 -12.40 -11.28
N ALA A 386 -15.22 -11.66 -10.79
CA ALA A 386 -14.95 -10.29 -11.24
C ALA A 386 -14.72 -10.23 -12.76
N CYS A 387 -13.89 -11.12 -13.28
CA CYS A 387 -13.60 -11.21 -14.71
C CYS A 387 -14.85 -11.47 -15.54
N GLN A 388 -15.69 -12.40 -15.12
CA GLN A 388 -16.95 -12.72 -15.81
C GLN A 388 -17.93 -11.54 -15.78
N ARG A 389 -18.05 -10.84 -14.66
CA ARG A 389 -18.89 -9.64 -14.54
C ARG A 389 -18.41 -8.53 -15.47
N ILE A 390 -17.10 -8.29 -15.53
CA ILE A 390 -16.52 -7.28 -16.42
C ILE A 390 -16.76 -7.64 -17.88
N GLU A 391 -16.49 -8.88 -18.29
CA GLU A 391 -16.70 -9.35 -19.66
C GLU A 391 -18.16 -9.21 -20.09
N LYS A 392 -19.11 -9.64 -19.26
CA LYS A 392 -20.53 -9.51 -19.53
C LYS A 392 -20.94 -8.06 -19.77
N ALA A 393 -20.51 -7.14 -18.88
CA ALA A 393 -20.83 -5.73 -18.98
C ALA A 393 -20.18 -5.08 -20.22
N VAL A 394 -18.96 -5.43 -20.57
CA VAL A 394 -18.29 -4.95 -21.79
C VAL A 394 -19.01 -5.45 -23.04
N LYS A 395 -19.40 -6.71 -23.08
CA LYS A 395 -20.18 -7.28 -24.21
C LYS A 395 -21.53 -6.57 -24.42
N GLU A 396 -22.16 -6.13 -23.36
CA GLU A 396 -23.41 -5.35 -23.43
C GLU A 396 -23.20 -3.99 -24.09
N LEU A 397 -22.02 -3.37 -23.91
CA LEU A 397 -21.67 -2.09 -24.56
C LEU A 397 -21.45 -2.22 -26.06
N ARG A 398 -21.12 -3.43 -26.56
CA ARG A 398 -20.87 -3.68 -28.00
C ARG A 398 -22.18 -3.89 -28.80
N LYS A 399 -23.31 -4.02 -28.11
CA LYS A 399 -24.64 -4.18 -28.74
C LYS A 399 -25.28 -2.85 -29.05
#